data_6d9fe249957a53ceb3c336500f0070b3
#
_entry.id   6d9fe249957a53ceb3c336500f0070b3
#
_cell.length_a   1.000
_cell.length_b   1.000
_cell.length_c   1.000
_cell.angle_alpha   90.00
_cell.angle_beta   90.00
_cell.angle_gamma   90.00
#
_symmetry.space_group_name_H-M   'P 1'
#
loop_
_entity.id
_entity.type
_entity.pdbx_description
1 polymer ?
#
loop_
_entity_poly.entity_id
_entity_poly.type
_entity_poly.pdbx_seq_one_letter_code
_entity_poly.pdbx_strand_id
1 'polypeptide(L)'
;MSLLHNDLDVFLTLCDTRSFSLAAQKLTLTQSAITKKIQRLENNLGVDLFDRSKRPIDLTKEGAVLMHQAKLAREALERTAGEIREGAFLRPEFRVGTIESLAKCFLPSFIANVRQEASRVLAVTGTSQTLISALQHREIDFAFVSDLFSEMQGLTRLKVFEERSVLLMPAKFAAGHSKKWTWDEIQLCGLPYLQYFRDGGAGRLNDTYLSLLHLDIPARIEVDSTSTMLSLVANGIGWTITRALAILQNPEKAKDVIVLPLPAPELSRPLYLVARPDESQRLISRVREVSREIFNNEITPELKKIAPWLLKPKK
;
A
#
# COMPACT_ATOMS: atom_id res chain seq x y z
N MET A 1 -6.15 28.67 14.95
CA MET A 1 -4.97 29.20 15.69
C MET A 1 -3.91 28.12 15.58
N SER A 2 -2.74 28.41 14.98
CA SER A 2 -1.69 27.40 14.79
C SER A 2 -1.10 26.97 16.15
N LEU A 3 -0.93 25.67 16.35
CA LEU A 3 -0.30 25.09 17.54
C LEU A 3 1.23 25.04 17.40
N LEU A 4 1.77 25.35 16.22
CA LEU A 4 3.19 25.47 16.00
C LEU A 4 3.73 26.82 16.48
N HIS A 5 5.01 26.88 16.79
CA HIS A 5 5.68 28.13 17.05
C HIS A 5 5.57 29.04 15.84
N ASN A 6 5.24 30.31 16.03
CA ASN A 6 4.94 31.30 14.97
C ASN A 6 6.01 31.40 13.86
N ASP A 7 7.26 31.08 14.15
CA ASP A 7 8.36 31.11 13.17
C ASP A 7 8.34 29.94 12.20
N LEU A 8 7.89 28.73 12.66
CA LEU A 8 7.70 27.57 11.79
C LEU A 8 6.52 27.76 10.83
N ASP A 9 5.44 28.41 11.27
CA ASP A 9 4.31 28.75 10.38
C ASP A 9 4.75 29.72 9.28
N VAL A 10 5.54 30.71 9.63
CA VAL A 10 6.13 31.66 8.68
C VAL A 10 7.04 30.92 7.68
N PHE A 11 7.89 30.04 8.18
CA PHE A 11 8.77 29.22 7.36
C PHE A 11 7.99 28.35 6.36
N LEU A 12 7.00 27.60 6.81
CA LEU A 12 6.17 26.76 5.94
C LEU A 12 5.39 27.58 4.91
N THR A 13 4.84 28.72 5.30
CA THR A 13 4.13 29.61 4.37
C THR A 13 5.08 30.16 3.29
N LEU A 14 6.32 30.48 3.66
CA LEU A 14 7.33 30.93 2.71
C LEU A 14 7.78 29.81 1.77
N CYS A 15 7.89 28.57 2.24
CA CYS A 15 8.14 27.40 1.40
C CYS A 15 7.07 27.22 0.32
N ASP A 16 5.79 27.38 0.70
CA ASP A 16 4.66 27.19 -0.22
C ASP A 16 4.56 28.34 -1.23
N THR A 17 4.80 29.59 -0.80
CA THR A 17 4.64 30.79 -1.66
C THR A 17 5.88 31.13 -2.48
N ARG A 18 7.06 30.69 -2.07
CA ARG A 18 8.39 31.04 -2.62
C ARG A 18 8.61 32.55 -2.82
N SER A 19 7.90 33.35 -2.04
CA SER A 19 7.93 34.83 -2.11
C SER A 19 7.68 35.43 -0.74
N PHE A 20 8.62 36.27 -0.28
CA PHE A 20 8.48 37.00 0.97
C PHE A 20 7.25 37.92 0.98
N SER A 21 6.95 38.58 -0.14
CA SER A 21 5.79 39.49 -0.26
C SER A 21 4.47 38.72 -0.21
N LEU A 22 4.37 37.57 -0.93
CA LEU A 22 3.17 36.71 -0.89
C LEU A 22 2.98 36.06 0.49
N ALA A 23 4.05 35.61 1.12
CA ALA A 23 3.99 35.08 2.47
C ALA A 23 3.51 36.14 3.48
N ALA A 24 4.02 37.38 3.36
CA ALA A 24 3.59 38.48 4.19
C ALA A 24 2.09 38.79 4.03
N GLN A 25 1.61 38.85 2.79
CA GLN A 25 0.20 39.06 2.48
C GLN A 25 -0.67 37.90 3.08
N LYS A 26 -0.27 36.65 2.88
CA LYS A 26 -1.02 35.47 3.36
C LYS A 26 -1.10 35.41 4.89
N LEU A 27 -0.06 35.87 5.59
CA LEU A 27 0.02 35.83 7.06
C LEU A 27 -0.43 37.17 7.71
N THR A 28 -0.82 38.17 6.91
CA THR A 28 -1.18 39.50 7.41
C THR A 28 -0.04 40.15 8.21
N LEU A 29 1.20 39.95 7.75
CA LEU A 29 2.43 40.49 8.32
C LEU A 29 3.12 41.43 7.32
N THR A 30 4.10 42.22 7.80
CA THR A 30 4.99 42.95 6.89
C THR A 30 6.09 42.04 6.34
N GLN A 31 6.61 42.34 5.17
CA GLN A 31 7.73 41.58 4.57
C GLN A 31 8.97 41.61 5.48
N SER A 32 9.23 42.75 6.17
CA SER A 32 10.32 42.85 7.13
C SER A 32 10.14 41.93 8.36
N ALA A 33 8.90 41.74 8.81
CA ALA A 33 8.59 40.79 9.88
C ALA A 33 8.85 39.35 9.46
N ILE A 34 8.44 38.96 8.23
CA ILE A 34 8.75 37.65 7.67
C ILE A 34 10.27 37.44 7.62
N THR A 35 11.00 38.40 7.06
CA THR A 35 12.48 38.32 6.96
C THR A 35 13.14 38.12 8.32
N LYS A 36 12.74 38.92 9.35
CA LYS A 36 13.28 38.80 10.71
C LYS A 36 13.01 37.44 11.33
N LYS A 37 11.81 36.88 11.12
CA LYS A 37 11.43 35.57 11.66
C LYS A 37 12.24 34.44 11.02
N ILE A 38 12.41 34.47 9.70
CA ILE A 38 13.25 33.49 8.98
C ILE A 38 14.70 33.62 9.43
N GLN A 39 15.24 34.83 9.50
CA GLN A 39 16.60 35.09 9.96
C GLN A 39 16.85 34.57 11.39
N ARG A 40 15.86 34.77 12.29
CA ARG A 40 15.93 34.21 13.65
C ARG A 40 15.95 32.67 13.62
N LEU A 41 15.17 32.04 12.78
CA LEU A 41 15.13 30.59 12.63
C LEU A 41 16.47 30.06 12.08
N GLU A 42 17.01 30.69 11.04
CA GLU A 42 18.31 30.38 10.44
C GLU A 42 19.45 30.55 11.46
N ASN A 43 19.44 31.64 12.23
CA ASN A 43 20.44 31.88 13.29
C ASN A 43 20.38 30.85 14.41
N ASN A 44 19.18 30.43 14.83
CA ASN A 44 19.00 29.42 15.87
C ASN A 44 19.48 28.03 15.42
N LEU A 45 19.39 27.72 14.13
CA LEU A 45 19.84 26.47 13.55
C LEU A 45 21.30 26.51 13.07
N GLY A 46 21.86 27.71 12.91
CA GLY A 46 23.23 27.94 12.42
C GLY A 46 23.39 27.64 10.90
N VAL A 47 22.30 27.60 10.15
CA VAL A 47 22.31 27.29 8.72
C VAL A 47 21.29 28.16 7.97
N ASP A 48 21.56 28.44 6.69
CA ASP A 48 20.59 29.07 5.80
C ASP A 48 19.55 28.05 5.32
N LEU A 49 18.29 28.43 5.38
CA LEU A 49 17.18 27.56 4.96
C LEU A 49 16.69 27.88 3.55
N PHE A 50 17.00 29.10 3.04
CA PHE A 50 16.62 29.55 1.71
C PHE A 50 17.82 30.04 0.92
N ASP A 51 17.92 29.63 -0.33
CA ASP A 51 18.84 30.16 -1.32
C ASP A 51 18.26 31.46 -1.90
N ARG A 52 18.76 32.59 -1.40
CA ARG A 52 18.30 33.94 -1.79
C ARG A 52 18.89 34.42 -3.11
N SER A 53 19.82 33.69 -3.71
CA SER A 53 20.39 34.01 -5.02
C SER A 53 19.44 33.63 -6.16
N LYS A 54 18.47 32.74 -5.91
CA LYS A 54 17.48 32.31 -6.89
C LYS A 54 16.23 33.16 -6.90
N ARG A 55 15.59 33.24 -8.02
CA ARG A 55 14.28 33.91 -8.20
C ARG A 55 13.36 33.06 -9.08
N PRO A 56 12.23 32.52 -8.54
CA PRO A 56 11.78 32.62 -7.14
C PRO A 56 12.78 31.97 -6.17
N ILE A 57 12.77 32.40 -4.90
CA ILE A 57 13.63 31.83 -3.86
C ILE A 57 13.39 30.32 -3.75
N ASP A 58 14.45 29.59 -3.46
CA ASP A 58 14.39 28.13 -3.34
C ASP A 58 14.94 27.68 -1.98
N LEU A 59 14.64 26.45 -1.59
CA LEU A 59 15.15 25.87 -0.35
C LEU A 59 16.60 25.40 -0.52
N THR A 60 17.36 25.52 0.56
CA THR A 60 18.62 24.78 0.72
C THR A 60 18.32 23.30 1.01
N LYS A 61 19.34 22.44 1.06
CA LYS A 61 19.17 21.05 1.49
C LYS A 61 18.64 20.98 2.92
N GLU A 62 19.15 21.81 3.81
CA GLU A 62 18.75 21.95 5.20
C GLU A 62 17.33 22.47 5.32
N GLY A 63 16.96 23.46 4.48
CA GLY A 63 15.59 23.96 4.36
C GLY A 63 14.60 22.87 3.93
N ALA A 64 14.97 22.01 2.98
CA ALA A 64 14.11 20.91 2.54
C ALA A 64 13.88 19.89 3.65
N VAL A 65 14.92 19.54 4.42
CA VAL A 65 14.81 18.65 5.60
C VAL A 65 13.90 19.27 6.66
N LEU A 66 14.10 20.56 7.00
CA LEU A 66 13.25 21.24 7.98
C LEU A 66 11.80 21.33 7.50
N MET A 67 11.56 21.64 6.22
CA MET A 67 10.21 21.71 5.65
C MET A 67 9.48 20.38 5.83
N HIS A 68 10.14 19.27 5.52
CA HIS A 68 9.56 17.94 5.67
C HIS A 68 9.18 17.66 7.13
N GLN A 69 10.09 17.86 8.08
CA GLN A 69 9.85 17.62 9.50
C GLN A 69 8.81 18.58 10.09
N ALA A 70 8.83 19.84 9.70
CA ALA A 70 7.86 20.84 10.18
C ALA A 70 6.42 20.55 9.68
N LYS A 71 6.26 20.06 8.45
CA LYS A 71 4.96 19.58 7.94
C LYS A 71 4.43 18.41 8.76
N LEU A 72 5.29 17.44 9.06
CA LEU A 72 4.91 16.28 9.89
C LEU A 72 4.50 16.69 11.31
N ALA A 73 5.25 17.60 11.92
CA ALA A 73 4.94 18.11 13.27
C ALA A 73 3.60 18.86 13.28
N ARG A 74 3.33 19.70 12.27
CA ARG A 74 2.05 20.41 12.13
C ARG A 74 0.88 19.42 12.02
N GLU A 75 0.99 18.43 11.16
CA GLU A 75 -0.05 17.40 11.00
C GLU A 75 -0.29 16.62 12.30
N ALA A 76 0.76 16.29 13.06
CA ALA A 76 0.63 15.62 14.34
C ALA A 76 -0.11 16.48 15.37
N LEU A 77 0.22 17.78 15.45
CA LEU A 77 -0.46 18.71 16.36
C LEU A 77 -1.92 18.97 15.95
N GLU A 78 -2.22 19.08 14.66
CA GLU A 78 -3.58 19.23 14.17
C GLU A 78 -4.44 17.98 14.46
N ARG A 79 -3.85 16.77 14.35
CA ARG A 79 -4.49 15.53 14.76
C ARG A 79 -4.84 15.54 16.25
N THR A 80 -3.87 15.84 17.10
CA THR A 80 -4.07 15.91 18.56
C THR A 80 -5.11 16.95 18.95
N ALA A 81 -5.11 18.11 18.28
CA ALA A 81 -6.11 19.15 18.52
C ALA A 81 -7.53 18.70 18.10
N GLY A 82 -7.64 17.94 17.00
CA GLY A 82 -8.90 17.33 16.57
C GLY A 82 -9.41 16.31 17.58
N GLU A 83 -8.51 15.44 18.08
CA GLU A 83 -8.82 14.44 19.11
C GLU A 83 -9.32 15.07 20.43
N ILE A 84 -8.75 16.21 20.81
CA ILE A 84 -9.12 16.93 22.04
C ILE A 84 -10.47 17.66 21.90
N ARG A 85 -10.77 18.21 20.71
CA ARG A 85 -11.92 19.10 20.55
C ARG A 85 -13.28 18.42 20.55
N GLU A 86 -13.41 17.19 20.06
CA GLU A 86 -14.77 16.65 19.83
C GLU A 86 -14.93 15.13 19.93
N GLY A 87 -13.88 14.34 20.14
CA GLY A 87 -13.99 12.89 19.99
C GLY A 87 -14.41 12.43 18.56
N ALA A 88 -14.46 13.35 17.61
CA ALA A 88 -14.79 13.10 16.21
C ALA A 88 -13.54 13.27 15.35
N PHE A 89 -13.16 12.19 14.69
CA PHE A 89 -11.91 12.06 13.92
C PHE A 89 -12.04 12.67 12.53
N LEU A 90 -12.12 13.98 12.41
CA LEU A 90 -11.88 14.61 11.11
C LEU A 90 -10.39 14.86 10.95
N ARG A 91 -9.68 13.87 10.41
CA ARG A 91 -8.32 14.07 9.93
C ARG A 91 -8.32 15.00 8.73
N PRO A 92 -7.34 15.89 8.59
CA PRO A 92 -7.16 16.64 7.35
C PRO A 92 -6.99 15.68 6.16
N GLU A 93 -6.23 14.61 6.35
CA GLU A 93 -5.95 13.61 5.33
C GLU A 93 -5.84 12.22 5.93
N PHE A 94 -6.43 11.23 5.25
CA PHE A 94 -6.29 9.80 5.53
C PHE A 94 -5.52 9.15 4.39
N ARG A 95 -4.32 8.63 4.66
CA ARG A 95 -3.41 8.12 3.66
C ARG A 95 -3.23 6.61 3.82
N VAL A 96 -3.62 5.85 2.80
CA VAL A 96 -3.57 4.39 2.84
C VAL A 96 -2.79 3.83 1.64
N GLY A 97 -1.91 2.88 1.91
CA GLY A 97 -1.19 2.11 0.90
C GLY A 97 -1.66 0.67 0.86
N THR A 98 -1.73 0.08 -0.33
CA THR A 98 -2.05 -1.34 -0.49
C THR A 98 -1.24 -1.99 -1.60
N ILE A 99 -0.96 -3.29 -1.46
CA ILE A 99 -0.36 -4.06 -2.55
C ILE A 99 -1.33 -4.15 -3.73
N GLU A 100 -0.78 -4.25 -4.95
CA GLU A 100 -1.57 -4.23 -6.19
C GLU A 100 -2.71 -5.26 -6.19
N SER A 101 -2.44 -6.47 -5.68
CA SER A 101 -3.44 -7.55 -5.67
C SER A 101 -4.68 -7.27 -4.82
N LEU A 102 -4.66 -6.25 -3.95
CA LEU A 102 -5.80 -5.79 -3.16
C LEU A 102 -6.51 -4.58 -3.78
N ALA A 103 -5.84 -3.81 -4.63
CA ALA A 103 -6.27 -2.49 -5.01
C ALA A 103 -7.73 -2.45 -5.52
N LYS A 104 -8.07 -3.21 -6.53
CA LYS A 104 -9.40 -3.16 -7.15
C LYS A 104 -10.51 -3.80 -6.31
N CYS A 105 -10.21 -4.88 -5.61
CA CYS A 105 -11.24 -5.61 -4.85
C CYS A 105 -11.45 -5.09 -3.42
N PHE A 106 -10.53 -4.30 -2.89
CA PHE A 106 -10.57 -3.84 -1.49
C PHE A 106 -10.71 -2.33 -1.35
N LEU A 107 -9.88 -1.52 -2.06
CA LEU A 107 -9.82 -0.08 -1.86
C LEU A 107 -11.17 0.64 -2.06
N PRO A 108 -12.01 0.31 -3.06
CA PRO A 108 -13.27 1.03 -3.26
C PRO A 108 -14.18 0.96 -2.04
N SER A 109 -14.42 -0.24 -1.51
CA SER A 109 -15.24 -0.45 -0.32
C SER A 109 -14.57 0.12 0.94
N PHE A 110 -13.25 -0.03 1.06
CA PHE A 110 -12.51 0.53 2.17
C PHE A 110 -12.62 2.07 2.20
N ILE A 111 -12.37 2.75 1.08
CA ILE A 111 -12.49 4.20 0.97
C ILE A 111 -13.93 4.66 1.26
N ALA A 112 -14.94 3.95 0.74
CA ALA A 112 -16.34 4.27 1.01
C ALA A 112 -16.66 4.28 2.51
N ASN A 113 -16.06 3.38 3.28
CA ASN A 113 -16.26 3.27 4.73
C ASN A 113 -15.45 4.30 5.55
N VAL A 114 -14.23 4.65 5.09
CA VAL A 114 -13.34 5.55 5.87
C VAL A 114 -13.39 7.01 5.42
N ARG A 115 -14.01 7.34 4.30
CA ARG A 115 -14.03 8.71 3.75
C ARG A 115 -14.66 9.75 4.68
N GLN A 116 -15.50 9.32 5.62
CA GLN A 116 -16.10 10.21 6.62
C GLN A 116 -15.15 10.53 7.79
N GLU A 117 -14.04 9.80 7.90
CA GLU A 117 -13.05 9.97 8.96
C GLU A 117 -12.02 11.07 8.62
N ALA A 118 -12.04 11.61 7.38
CA ALA A 118 -11.10 12.63 6.94
C ALA A 118 -11.68 13.52 5.83
N SER A 119 -11.14 14.75 5.72
CA SER A 119 -11.51 15.69 4.65
C SER A 119 -10.97 15.25 3.28
N ARG A 120 -9.90 14.48 3.25
CA ARG A 120 -9.25 13.96 2.05
C ARG A 120 -8.76 12.53 2.28
N VAL A 121 -8.93 11.67 1.28
CA VAL A 121 -8.36 10.32 1.28
C VAL A 121 -7.35 10.21 0.15
N LEU A 122 -6.11 9.83 0.50
CA LEU A 122 -5.06 9.46 -0.46
C LEU A 122 -4.90 7.94 -0.42
N ALA A 123 -5.00 7.30 -1.57
CA ALA A 123 -4.74 5.86 -1.71
C ALA A 123 -3.61 5.64 -2.72
N VAL A 124 -2.61 4.85 -2.33
CA VAL A 124 -1.48 4.49 -3.18
C VAL A 124 -1.35 2.97 -3.30
N THR A 125 -0.79 2.51 -4.41
CA THR A 125 -0.47 1.10 -4.62
C THR A 125 1.03 0.92 -4.79
N GLY A 126 1.55 -0.20 -4.32
CA GLY A 126 2.98 -0.47 -4.42
C GLY A 126 3.34 -1.89 -3.99
N THR A 127 4.62 -2.17 -3.91
CA THR A 127 5.13 -3.40 -3.30
C THR A 127 5.06 -3.29 -1.76
N SER A 128 5.05 -4.42 -1.05
CA SER A 128 5.11 -4.39 0.42
C SER A 128 6.28 -3.56 0.94
N GLN A 129 7.45 -3.63 0.29
CA GLN A 129 8.64 -2.89 0.69
C GLN A 129 8.50 -1.38 0.48
N THR A 130 8.00 -0.94 -0.68
CA THR A 130 7.79 0.50 -0.95
C THR A 130 6.73 1.09 -0.02
N LEU A 131 5.67 0.34 0.28
CA LEU A 131 4.61 0.77 1.19
C LEU A 131 5.10 0.89 2.64
N ILE A 132 5.94 -0.04 3.11
CA ILE A 132 6.52 0.07 4.46
C ILE A 132 7.50 1.25 4.52
N SER A 133 8.30 1.47 3.48
CA SER A 133 9.14 2.68 3.39
C SER A 133 8.29 3.96 3.46
N ALA A 134 7.22 4.05 2.67
CA ALA A 134 6.30 5.19 2.69
C ALA A 134 5.64 5.39 4.07
N LEU A 135 5.30 4.28 4.77
CA LEU A 135 4.77 4.32 6.14
C LEU A 135 5.80 4.90 7.13
N GLN A 136 7.07 4.48 7.04
CA GLN A 136 8.16 4.97 7.89
C GLN A 136 8.46 6.45 7.62
N HIS A 137 8.43 6.88 6.35
CA HIS A 137 8.60 8.28 5.97
C HIS A 137 7.34 9.15 6.16
N ARG A 138 6.29 8.60 6.76
CA ARG A 138 5.03 9.29 7.01
C ARG A 138 4.29 9.79 5.76
N GLU A 139 4.57 9.19 4.62
CA GLU A 139 3.87 9.46 3.36
C GLU A 139 2.48 8.81 3.35
N ILE A 140 2.33 7.68 4.07
CA ILE A 140 1.06 7.01 4.33
C ILE A 140 0.87 6.74 5.83
N ASP A 141 -0.37 6.53 6.27
CA ASP A 141 -0.74 6.28 7.67
C ASP A 141 -0.95 4.79 7.94
N PHE A 142 -1.48 4.07 6.95
CA PHE A 142 -1.76 2.64 7.00
C PHE A 142 -1.25 1.94 5.75
N ALA A 143 -0.71 0.75 5.91
CA ALA A 143 -0.29 -0.11 4.81
C ALA A 143 -0.94 -1.49 4.91
N PHE A 144 -1.51 -1.96 3.79
CA PHE A 144 -1.95 -3.34 3.65
C PHE A 144 -0.92 -4.10 2.82
N VAL A 145 -0.20 -5.02 3.47
CA VAL A 145 0.96 -5.71 2.91
C VAL A 145 0.87 -7.22 3.12
N SER A 146 1.68 -7.98 2.39
CA SER A 146 1.72 -9.43 2.46
C SER A 146 2.99 -9.98 3.12
N ASP A 147 3.80 -9.12 3.69
CA ASP A 147 5.03 -9.48 4.40
C ASP A 147 4.95 -8.99 5.84
N LEU A 148 5.52 -9.76 6.76
CA LEU A 148 5.49 -9.43 8.18
C LEU A 148 6.50 -8.35 8.57
N PHE A 149 7.63 -8.24 7.84
CA PHE A 149 8.75 -7.35 8.20
C PHE A 149 9.12 -7.45 9.68
N SER A 150 9.29 -8.69 10.16
CA SER A 150 9.52 -9.00 11.59
C SER A 150 10.79 -8.37 12.14
N GLU A 151 11.80 -8.14 11.30
CA GLU A 151 13.05 -7.48 11.62
C GLU A 151 12.91 -5.97 11.86
N MET A 152 11.84 -5.34 11.35
CA MET A 152 11.59 -3.92 11.57
C MET A 152 10.84 -3.72 12.89
N GLN A 153 11.54 -3.24 13.90
CA GLN A 153 10.95 -2.92 15.20
C GLN A 153 10.02 -1.69 15.13
N GLY A 154 9.13 -1.57 16.09
CA GLY A 154 8.33 -0.37 16.29
C GLY A 154 7.12 -0.22 15.33
N LEU A 155 6.70 -1.25 14.59
CA LEU A 155 5.47 -1.19 13.80
C LEU A 155 4.36 -2.03 14.43
N THR A 156 3.13 -1.52 14.43
CA THR A 156 1.94 -2.29 14.77
C THR A 156 1.53 -3.13 13.56
N ARG A 157 1.35 -4.43 13.75
CA ARG A 157 1.00 -5.40 12.68
C ARG A 157 -0.20 -6.22 13.09
N LEU A 158 -1.24 -6.18 12.30
CA LEU A 158 -2.47 -6.90 12.58
C LEU A 158 -2.84 -7.75 11.36
N LYS A 159 -2.86 -9.06 11.52
CA LYS A 159 -3.35 -9.94 10.44
C LYS A 159 -4.83 -9.66 10.18
N VAL A 160 -5.17 -9.38 8.93
CA VAL A 160 -6.54 -9.09 8.48
C VAL A 160 -7.14 -10.19 7.63
N PHE A 161 -6.31 -10.93 6.88
CA PHE A 161 -6.76 -12.00 6.00
C PHE A 161 -5.68 -13.08 5.83
N GLU A 162 -6.07 -14.29 5.41
CA GLU A 162 -5.17 -15.34 4.96
C GLU A 162 -5.54 -15.68 3.52
N GLU A 163 -4.62 -15.45 2.60
CA GLU A 163 -4.82 -15.64 1.17
C GLU A 163 -4.14 -16.92 0.70
N ARG A 164 -4.91 -17.81 0.05
CA ARG A 164 -4.36 -19.02 -0.59
C ARG A 164 -3.78 -18.70 -1.95
N SER A 165 -2.68 -19.38 -2.26
CA SER A 165 -2.17 -19.45 -3.62
C SER A 165 -2.95 -20.48 -4.42
N VAL A 166 -3.07 -20.24 -5.71
CA VAL A 166 -3.83 -21.04 -6.65
C VAL A 166 -3.02 -21.29 -7.92
N LEU A 167 -3.27 -22.40 -8.55
CA LEU A 167 -2.85 -22.64 -9.93
C LEU A 167 -3.87 -22.00 -10.85
N LEU A 168 -3.43 -21.16 -11.76
CA LEU A 168 -4.25 -20.50 -12.77
C LEU A 168 -3.86 -21.02 -14.14
N MET A 169 -4.84 -21.54 -14.88
CA MET A 169 -4.66 -22.10 -16.23
C MET A 169 -5.70 -21.55 -17.19
N PRO A 170 -5.44 -21.56 -18.52
CA PRO A 170 -6.45 -21.22 -19.51
C PRO A 170 -7.65 -22.17 -19.43
N ALA A 171 -8.87 -21.64 -19.45
CA ALA A 171 -10.08 -22.45 -19.33
C ALA A 171 -10.20 -23.49 -20.46
N LYS A 172 -9.83 -23.11 -21.69
CA LYS A 172 -9.85 -24.00 -22.87
C LYS A 172 -8.91 -25.19 -22.73
N PHE A 173 -7.77 -25.00 -22.04
CA PHE A 173 -6.78 -26.05 -21.87
C PHE A 173 -7.20 -27.06 -20.80
N ALA A 174 -7.82 -26.60 -19.74
CA ALA A 174 -8.24 -27.44 -18.63
C ALA A 174 -9.57 -28.19 -18.90
N ALA A 175 -10.27 -27.88 -20.00
CA ALA A 175 -11.48 -28.58 -20.42
C ALA A 175 -11.19 -30.06 -20.69
N GLY A 176 -11.79 -30.93 -19.90
CA GLY A 176 -11.59 -32.40 -20.01
C GLY A 176 -10.54 -33.01 -19.10
N HIS A 177 -9.80 -32.19 -18.34
CA HIS A 177 -8.83 -32.68 -17.37
C HIS A 177 -9.44 -32.79 -15.96
N SER A 178 -8.82 -33.61 -15.12
CA SER A 178 -9.16 -33.73 -13.69
C SER A 178 -9.09 -32.37 -12.99
N LYS A 179 -9.94 -32.15 -11.98
CA LYS A 179 -9.86 -30.97 -11.10
C LYS A 179 -8.68 -31.00 -10.14
N LYS A 180 -7.93 -32.09 -10.11
CA LYS A 180 -6.73 -32.26 -9.32
C LYS A 180 -5.58 -32.58 -10.26
N TRP A 181 -4.61 -31.67 -10.29
CA TRP A 181 -3.39 -31.81 -11.06
C TRP A 181 -2.24 -32.20 -10.13
N THR A 182 -1.33 -33.02 -10.63
CA THR A 182 -0.01 -33.28 -10.04
C THR A 182 1.03 -32.33 -10.63
N TRP A 183 2.18 -32.18 -9.99
CA TRP A 183 3.26 -31.38 -10.53
C TRP A 183 3.82 -31.95 -11.84
N ASP A 184 3.86 -33.28 -11.98
CA ASP A 184 4.30 -33.93 -13.23
C ASP A 184 3.34 -33.57 -14.39
N GLU A 185 2.03 -33.66 -14.17
CA GLU A 185 1.04 -33.27 -15.17
C GLU A 185 1.16 -31.78 -15.56
N ILE A 186 1.44 -30.90 -14.60
CA ILE A 186 1.64 -29.48 -14.84
C ILE A 186 2.89 -29.23 -15.70
N GLN A 187 4.00 -29.91 -15.38
CA GLN A 187 5.26 -29.79 -16.14
C GLN A 187 5.11 -30.32 -17.57
N LEU A 188 4.35 -31.38 -17.75
CA LEU A 188 4.12 -32.05 -19.04
C LEU A 188 2.97 -31.45 -19.86
N CYS A 189 2.28 -30.43 -19.33
CA CYS A 189 1.09 -29.89 -19.98
C CYS A 189 1.36 -29.16 -21.28
N GLY A 190 2.62 -28.87 -21.63
CA GLY A 190 3.00 -28.17 -22.86
C GLY A 190 2.80 -26.65 -22.86
N LEU A 191 2.22 -26.08 -21.80
CA LEU A 191 2.09 -24.64 -21.62
C LEU A 191 3.29 -24.08 -20.84
N PRO A 192 3.83 -22.91 -21.21
CA PRO A 192 4.91 -22.29 -20.48
C PRO A 192 4.44 -21.78 -19.10
N TYR A 193 5.37 -21.84 -18.15
CA TYR A 193 5.19 -21.18 -16.85
C TYR A 193 5.37 -19.67 -17.01
N LEU A 194 4.42 -18.89 -16.49
CA LEU A 194 4.44 -17.45 -16.41
C LEU A 194 4.77 -17.07 -14.97
N GLN A 195 5.86 -16.32 -14.77
CA GLN A 195 6.40 -15.98 -13.46
C GLN A 195 6.17 -14.49 -13.14
N TYR A 196 5.94 -14.20 -11.87
CA TYR A 196 6.09 -12.84 -11.36
C TYR A 196 7.57 -12.49 -11.20
N PHE A 197 7.94 -11.22 -11.39
CA PHE A 197 9.31 -10.76 -11.19
C PHE A 197 9.87 -11.25 -9.86
N ARG A 198 11.07 -11.82 -9.91
CA ARG A 198 11.77 -12.42 -8.75
C ARG A 198 12.00 -11.43 -7.63
N ASP A 199 12.23 -10.15 -7.94
CA ASP A 199 12.41 -9.10 -6.94
C ASP A 199 11.10 -8.70 -6.24
N GLY A 200 9.96 -9.09 -6.79
CA GLY A 200 8.64 -8.90 -6.20
C GLY A 200 8.29 -9.95 -5.12
N GLY A 201 7.50 -9.56 -4.12
CA GLY A 201 7.07 -10.48 -3.05
C GLY A 201 6.35 -11.74 -3.55
N ALA A 202 5.57 -11.63 -4.64
CA ALA A 202 4.88 -12.76 -5.25
C ALA A 202 5.85 -13.73 -5.95
N GLY A 203 6.82 -13.20 -6.69
CA GLY A 203 7.86 -14.00 -7.37
C GLY A 203 8.72 -14.76 -6.37
N ARG A 204 9.30 -14.07 -5.39
CA ARG A 204 10.10 -14.71 -4.32
C ARG A 204 9.35 -15.83 -3.60
N LEU A 205 8.08 -15.61 -3.26
CA LEU A 205 7.28 -16.62 -2.57
C LEU A 205 7.06 -17.86 -3.46
N ASN A 206 6.81 -17.67 -4.76
CA ASN A 206 6.67 -18.78 -5.70
C ASN A 206 7.99 -19.52 -5.91
N ASP A 207 9.11 -18.80 -6.10
CA ASP A 207 10.43 -19.40 -6.26
C ASP A 207 10.85 -20.20 -5.03
N THR A 208 10.65 -19.64 -3.83
CA THR A 208 10.92 -20.37 -2.57
C THR A 208 10.06 -21.64 -2.48
N TYR A 209 8.78 -21.55 -2.82
CA TYR A 209 7.87 -22.69 -2.80
C TYR A 209 8.29 -23.78 -3.79
N LEU A 210 8.58 -23.43 -5.04
CA LEU A 210 9.02 -24.40 -6.05
C LEU A 210 10.38 -25.03 -5.67
N SER A 211 11.31 -24.23 -5.15
CA SER A 211 12.61 -24.71 -4.67
C SER A 211 12.49 -25.70 -3.52
N LEU A 212 11.60 -25.45 -2.56
CA LEU A 212 11.32 -26.39 -1.45
C LEU A 212 10.76 -27.73 -1.93
N LEU A 213 10.09 -27.75 -3.07
CA LEU A 213 9.57 -28.95 -3.72
C LEU A 213 10.58 -29.60 -4.67
N HIS A 214 11.79 -29.04 -4.81
CA HIS A 214 12.81 -29.46 -5.78
C HIS A 214 12.28 -29.45 -7.23
N LEU A 215 11.38 -28.51 -7.54
CA LEU A 215 10.82 -28.33 -8.87
C LEU A 215 11.60 -27.24 -9.62
N ASP A 216 12.27 -27.65 -10.69
CA ASP A 216 12.91 -26.72 -11.62
C ASP A 216 11.98 -26.48 -12.82
N ILE A 217 11.20 -25.40 -12.75
CA ILE A 217 10.25 -25.04 -13.80
C ILE A 217 10.73 -23.72 -14.41
N PRO A 218 11.39 -23.77 -15.59
CA PRO A 218 11.96 -22.57 -16.19
C PRO A 218 10.85 -21.60 -16.62
N ALA A 219 10.92 -20.37 -16.13
CA ALA A 219 10.06 -19.30 -16.60
C ALA A 219 10.50 -18.82 -17.99
N ARG A 220 9.55 -18.67 -18.91
CA ARG A 220 9.79 -18.11 -20.24
C ARG A 220 9.32 -16.67 -20.38
N ILE A 221 8.43 -16.25 -19.48
CA ILE A 221 7.84 -14.91 -19.46
C ILE A 221 7.75 -14.48 -18.01
N GLU A 222 8.27 -13.30 -17.71
CA GLU A 222 8.19 -12.67 -16.39
C GLU A 222 7.43 -11.36 -16.47
N VAL A 223 6.52 -11.12 -15.51
CA VAL A 223 5.73 -9.89 -15.41
C VAL A 223 5.63 -9.43 -13.96
N ASP A 224 5.45 -8.13 -13.76
CA ASP A 224 5.28 -7.50 -12.44
C ASP A 224 3.81 -7.29 -12.06
N SER A 225 2.93 -7.17 -13.05
CA SER A 225 1.53 -6.82 -12.85
C SER A 225 0.62 -8.06 -12.76
N THR A 226 -0.17 -8.12 -11.69
CA THR A 226 -1.19 -9.14 -11.46
C THR A 226 -2.26 -9.13 -12.56
N SER A 227 -2.66 -7.95 -13.03
CA SER A 227 -3.67 -7.79 -14.09
C SER A 227 -3.15 -8.30 -15.43
N THR A 228 -1.88 -8.01 -15.74
CA THR A 228 -1.21 -8.52 -16.95
C THR A 228 -1.08 -10.04 -16.90
N MET A 229 -0.67 -10.60 -15.77
CA MET A 229 -0.58 -12.05 -15.56
C MET A 229 -1.90 -12.76 -15.87
N LEU A 230 -3.00 -12.28 -15.28
CA LEU A 230 -4.34 -12.84 -15.52
C LEU A 230 -4.72 -12.77 -17.00
N SER A 231 -4.41 -11.67 -17.67
CA SER A 231 -4.68 -11.49 -19.09
C SER A 231 -3.88 -12.45 -19.99
N LEU A 232 -2.61 -12.69 -19.68
CA LEU A 232 -1.78 -13.65 -20.40
C LEU A 232 -2.35 -15.08 -20.28
N VAL A 233 -2.71 -15.48 -19.06
CA VAL A 233 -3.33 -16.81 -18.86
C VAL A 233 -4.67 -16.90 -19.59
N ALA A 234 -5.54 -15.90 -19.49
CA ALA A 234 -6.83 -15.86 -20.17
C ALA A 234 -6.71 -15.97 -21.70
N ASN A 235 -5.64 -15.42 -22.29
CA ASN A 235 -5.33 -15.53 -23.71
C ASN A 235 -4.64 -16.87 -24.10
N GLY A 236 -4.44 -17.79 -23.16
CA GLY A 236 -3.87 -19.10 -23.46
C GLY A 236 -2.35 -19.13 -23.59
N ILE A 237 -1.64 -18.07 -23.15
CA ILE A 237 -0.19 -17.95 -23.30
C ILE A 237 0.57 -18.93 -22.39
N GLY A 238 0.03 -19.24 -21.20
CA GLY A 238 0.66 -20.13 -20.25
C GLY A 238 -0.14 -20.30 -18.98
N TRP A 239 0.46 -20.88 -17.96
CA TRP A 239 -0.09 -21.06 -16.62
C TRP A 239 0.77 -20.38 -15.57
N THR A 240 0.20 -20.13 -14.39
CA THR A 240 0.93 -19.48 -13.30
C THR A 240 0.48 -19.93 -11.92
N ILE A 241 1.36 -19.75 -10.93
CA ILE A 241 1.00 -19.74 -9.51
C ILE A 241 0.71 -18.29 -9.13
N THR A 242 -0.54 -18.03 -8.74
CA THR A 242 -0.97 -16.68 -8.34
C THR A 242 -1.74 -16.72 -7.02
N ARG A 243 -2.33 -15.61 -6.65
CA ARG A 243 -3.11 -15.46 -5.42
C ARG A 243 -4.59 -15.40 -5.75
N ALA A 244 -5.42 -15.92 -4.86
CA ALA A 244 -6.86 -15.97 -5.09
C ALA A 244 -7.46 -14.58 -5.38
N LEU A 245 -7.00 -13.54 -4.70
CA LEU A 245 -7.46 -12.15 -4.91
C LEU A 245 -7.08 -11.59 -6.28
N ALA A 246 -6.05 -12.13 -6.93
CA ALA A 246 -5.65 -11.70 -8.27
C ALA A 246 -6.79 -11.84 -9.29
N ILE A 247 -7.65 -12.83 -9.10
CA ILE A 247 -8.77 -13.12 -10.02
C ILE A 247 -9.84 -12.03 -9.92
N LEU A 248 -10.00 -11.45 -8.72
CA LEU A 248 -10.95 -10.35 -8.49
C LEU A 248 -10.48 -9.01 -9.07
N GLN A 249 -9.23 -8.93 -9.56
CA GLN A 249 -8.72 -7.70 -10.20
C GLN A 249 -9.37 -7.46 -11.57
N ASN A 250 -9.73 -8.55 -12.29
CA ASN A 250 -10.37 -8.48 -13.61
C ASN A 250 -11.44 -9.57 -13.71
N PRO A 251 -12.61 -9.38 -13.09
CA PRO A 251 -13.68 -10.40 -13.04
C PRO A 251 -14.16 -10.84 -14.41
N GLU A 252 -14.07 -9.94 -15.41
CA GLU A 252 -14.42 -10.23 -16.80
C GLU A 252 -13.53 -11.31 -17.44
N LYS A 253 -12.30 -11.48 -16.96
CA LYS A 253 -11.36 -12.51 -17.39
C LYS A 253 -11.54 -13.85 -16.66
N ALA A 254 -12.29 -13.87 -15.57
CA ALA A 254 -12.46 -15.07 -14.75
C ALA A 254 -13.09 -16.25 -15.53
N LYS A 255 -13.91 -15.97 -16.55
CA LYS A 255 -14.53 -16.98 -17.42
C LYS A 255 -13.53 -17.66 -18.39
N ASP A 256 -12.43 -16.98 -18.70
CA ASP A 256 -11.41 -17.45 -19.65
C ASP A 256 -10.27 -18.21 -18.95
N VAL A 257 -10.33 -18.34 -17.63
CA VAL A 257 -9.35 -19.06 -16.82
C VAL A 257 -10.04 -20.09 -15.92
N ILE A 258 -9.30 -21.11 -15.53
CA ILE A 258 -9.70 -22.04 -14.47
C ILE A 258 -8.79 -21.86 -13.27
N VAL A 259 -9.42 -21.85 -12.10
CA VAL A 259 -8.73 -21.73 -10.78
C VAL A 259 -8.69 -23.09 -10.12
N LEU A 260 -7.51 -23.62 -9.95
CA LEU A 260 -7.28 -24.96 -9.41
C LEU A 260 -6.48 -24.87 -8.10
N PRO A 261 -6.66 -25.84 -7.18
CA PRO A 261 -5.78 -25.95 -6.05
C PRO A 261 -4.35 -26.27 -6.50
N LEU A 262 -3.36 -25.71 -5.82
CA LEU A 262 -1.99 -26.19 -6.00
C LEU A 262 -1.90 -27.66 -5.58
N PRO A 263 -1.09 -28.48 -6.27
CA PRO A 263 -0.70 -29.77 -5.71
C PRO A 263 -0.05 -29.57 -4.33
N ALA A 264 -0.22 -30.56 -3.44
CA ALA A 264 0.35 -30.45 -2.10
C ALA A 264 1.87 -30.22 -2.11
N PRO A 265 2.39 -29.46 -1.12
CA PRO A 265 1.69 -28.81 -0.02
C PRO A 265 1.00 -27.50 -0.44
N GLU A 266 -0.04 -27.10 0.30
CA GLU A 266 -0.71 -25.83 0.05
C GLU A 266 0.21 -24.64 0.37
N LEU A 267 0.11 -23.58 -0.43
CA LEU A 267 0.79 -22.32 -0.21
C LEU A 267 -0.23 -21.24 0.14
N SER A 268 0.01 -20.52 1.21
CA SER A 268 -0.78 -19.35 1.60
C SER A 268 0.11 -18.22 2.10
N ARG A 269 -0.42 -17.01 2.08
CA ARG A 269 0.23 -15.84 2.68
C ARG A 269 -0.75 -15.06 3.55
N PRO A 270 -0.32 -14.56 4.71
CA PRO A 270 -1.10 -13.63 5.47
C PRO A 270 -1.07 -12.24 4.84
N LEU A 271 -2.17 -11.49 5.00
CA LEU A 271 -2.25 -10.06 4.72
C LEU A 271 -2.34 -9.32 6.05
N TYR A 272 -1.54 -8.28 6.17
CA TYR A 272 -1.42 -7.48 7.38
C TYR A 272 -1.85 -6.04 7.14
N LEU A 273 -2.57 -5.49 8.10
CA LEU A 273 -2.64 -4.06 8.35
C LEU A 273 -1.41 -3.67 9.15
N VAL A 274 -0.64 -2.72 8.66
CA VAL A 274 0.54 -2.17 9.34
C VAL A 274 0.35 -0.68 9.57
N ALA A 275 0.67 -0.24 10.78
CA ALA A 275 0.63 1.16 11.19
C ALA A 275 1.87 1.51 12.02
N ARG A 276 2.17 2.81 12.14
CA ARG A 276 3.21 3.29 13.07
C ARG A 276 2.76 3.12 14.53
N PRO A 277 3.69 3.03 15.49
CA PRO A 277 3.37 2.85 16.91
C PRO A 277 2.71 4.08 17.54
N ASP A 278 2.95 5.27 16.98
CA ASP A 278 2.38 6.55 17.40
C ASP A 278 1.00 6.82 16.79
N GLU A 279 0.45 5.88 16.02
CA GLU A 279 -0.88 6.01 15.45
C GLU A 279 -1.96 5.72 16.50
N SER A 280 -3.10 6.42 16.40
CA SER A 280 -4.24 6.25 17.32
C SER A 280 -4.75 4.81 17.36
N GLN A 281 -4.74 4.19 18.53
CA GLN A 281 -5.25 2.83 18.74
C GLN A 281 -6.72 2.67 18.36
N ARG A 282 -7.53 3.72 18.57
CA ARG A 282 -8.93 3.76 18.15
C ARG A 282 -9.04 3.68 16.63
N LEU A 283 -8.20 4.43 15.91
CA LEU A 283 -8.23 4.43 14.46
C LEU A 283 -7.68 3.13 13.88
N ILE A 284 -6.60 2.58 14.44
CA ILE A 284 -6.09 1.25 14.08
C ILE A 284 -7.20 0.20 14.24
N SER A 285 -7.93 0.23 15.36
CA SER A 285 -9.05 -0.70 15.60
C SER A 285 -10.17 -0.52 14.59
N ARG A 286 -10.54 0.71 14.27
CA ARG A 286 -11.56 1.02 13.27
C ARG A 286 -11.17 0.54 11.87
N VAL A 287 -9.94 0.84 11.44
CA VAL A 287 -9.40 0.39 10.14
C VAL A 287 -9.37 -1.13 10.05
N ARG A 288 -8.98 -1.80 11.14
CA ARG A 288 -8.99 -3.27 11.22
C ARG A 288 -10.39 -3.85 11.10
N GLU A 289 -11.36 -3.27 11.81
CA GLU A 289 -12.75 -3.70 11.80
C GLU A 289 -13.34 -3.59 10.40
N VAL A 290 -13.28 -2.40 9.79
CA VAL A 290 -13.72 -2.16 8.41
C VAL A 290 -13.07 -3.15 7.45
N SER A 291 -11.75 -3.37 7.58
CA SER A 291 -11.04 -4.30 6.71
C SER A 291 -11.58 -5.72 6.84
N ARG A 292 -11.81 -6.19 8.06
CA ARG A 292 -12.35 -7.55 8.32
C ARG A 292 -13.78 -7.70 7.81
N GLU A 293 -14.59 -6.68 7.95
CA GLU A 293 -15.97 -6.66 7.41
C GLU A 293 -15.95 -6.81 5.88
N ILE A 294 -15.10 -6.05 5.18
CA ILE A 294 -14.95 -6.13 3.72
C ILE A 294 -14.46 -7.53 3.31
N PHE A 295 -13.44 -8.06 3.98
CA PHE A 295 -12.95 -9.41 3.66
C PHE A 295 -14.01 -10.48 3.90
N ASN A 296 -14.78 -10.39 4.97
CA ASN A 296 -15.79 -11.40 5.32
C ASN A 296 -17.06 -11.29 4.46
N ASN A 297 -17.56 -10.07 4.24
CA ASN A 297 -18.89 -9.84 3.68
C ASN A 297 -18.88 -9.58 2.17
N GLU A 298 -17.74 -9.14 1.60
CA GLU A 298 -17.65 -8.80 0.17
C GLU A 298 -16.66 -9.73 -0.54
N ILE A 299 -15.39 -9.77 -0.12
CA ILE A 299 -14.33 -10.48 -0.84
C ILE A 299 -14.50 -12.01 -0.73
N THR A 300 -14.72 -12.51 0.48
CA THR A 300 -14.89 -13.96 0.72
C THR A 300 -16.04 -14.58 -0.05
N PRO A 301 -17.25 -13.96 -0.13
CA PRO A 301 -18.32 -14.47 -0.97
C PRO A 301 -17.98 -14.51 -2.46
N GLU A 302 -17.29 -13.51 -2.99
CA GLU A 302 -16.87 -13.52 -4.40
C GLU A 302 -15.83 -14.62 -4.67
N LEU A 303 -14.87 -14.83 -3.79
CA LEU A 303 -13.93 -15.94 -3.89
C LEU A 303 -14.64 -17.30 -3.86
N LYS A 304 -15.72 -17.43 -3.05
CA LYS A 304 -16.54 -18.66 -3.00
C LYS A 304 -17.19 -18.97 -4.33
N LYS A 305 -17.68 -17.98 -5.06
CA LYS A 305 -18.30 -18.16 -6.37
C LYS A 305 -17.29 -18.70 -7.39
N ILE A 306 -16.06 -18.20 -7.36
CA ILE A 306 -15.00 -18.58 -8.29
C ILE A 306 -14.44 -19.97 -7.94
N ALA A 307 -14.12 -20.20 -6.68
CA ALA A 307 -13.47 -21.42 -6.20
C ALA A 307 -13.97 -21.80 -4.79
N PRO A 308 -15.08 -22.54 -4.66
CA PRO A 308 -15.69 -22.88 -3.36
C PRO A 308 -14.75 -23.61 -2.40
N TRP A 309 -13.72 -24.27 -2.93
CA TRP A 309 -12.73 -25.02 -2.16
C TRP A 309 -11.72 -24.12 -1.42
N LEU A 310 -11.57 -22.85 -1.82
CA LEU A 310 -10.61 -21.91 -1.21
C LEU A 310 -10.85 -21.67 0.28
N LEU A 311 -12.08 -21.84 0.73
CA LEU A 311 -12.52 -21.49 2.09
C LEU A 311 -12.74 -22.72 2.99
N LYS A 312 -12.41 -23.92 2.51
CA LYS A 312 -12.43 -25.11 3.38
C LYS A 312 -11.31 -24.96 4.42
N PRO A 313 -11.60 -25.27 5.71
CA PRO A 313 -10.55 -25.27 6.73
C PRO A 313 -9.41 -26.18 6.31
N LYS A 314 -8.19 -25.80 6.64
CA LYS A 314 -7.00 -26.67 6.51
C LYS A 314 -7.29 -27.95 7.29
N LYS A 315 -7.20 -29.10 6.61
CA LYS A 315 -7.19 -30.41 7.27
C LYS A 315 -5.84 -30.63 7.93
#